data_02d1d3a124310a4f63953cff3a4c8c7d
#
_entry.id   02d1d3a124310a4f63953cff3a4c8c7d
#
_cell.length_a   1.000
_cell.length_b   1.000
_cell.length_c   1.000
_cell.angle_alpha   90.00
_cell.angle_beta   90.00
_cell.angle_gamma   90.00
#
_symmetry.space_group_name_H-M   'P 1'
#
loop_
_entity.id
_entity.type
_entity.pdbx_description
1 polymer ?
#
loop_
_entity_poly.entity_id
_entity_poly.type
_entity_poly.pdbx_seq_one_letter_code
_entity_poly.pdbx_strand_id
1 'polypeptide(L)'
;MRKSQISASMMCSNLVDLQATIDVFEKEKVEYLHIDVMDGEFVPNFGLGVDYIRGLRELTSIPLDLHLMIKDPEYKLPWIGIYKEDIVTIHYESTFQVQRALDYLVPYGCKRFLAINPATPIGQIEEVLDYIDGVNLLMVNPGFAGQKIVPSTLRKAEKLQKFLQEMHREDIILEVDGNITKEHGATLRSFGASIFVAGTSSIFCIALRRKNPGIPESSGIRKRTAFPGCTV
;
A
#
# COMPACT_ATOMS: atom_id res chain seq x y z
N MET A 1 -2.32 -11.49 17.24
CA MET A 1 -1.80 -10.52 16.23
C MET A 1 -1.54 -11.25 14.93
N ARG A 2 -1.93 -10.69 13.79
CA ARG A 2 -1.62 -11.23 12.46
C ARG A 2 -0.11 -11.20 12.20
N LYS A 3 0.38 -12.10 11.30
CA LYS A 3 1.75 -12.02 10.78
C LYS A 3 1.93 -10.70 10.02
N SER A 4 3.07 -10.04 10.16
CA SER A 4 3.41 -8.88 9.34
C SER A 4 3.73 -9.30 7.91
N GLN A 5 3.25 -8.52 6.94
CA GLN A 5 3.46 -8.71 5.52
C GLN A 5 4.03 -7.42 4.92
N ILE A 6 4.84 -7.57 3.89
CA ILE A 6 5.42 -6.46 3.15
C ILE A 6 4.69 -6.32 1.81
N SER A 7 4.28 -5.10 1.50
CA SER A 7 3.84 -4.68 0.17
C SER A 7 4.90 -3.74 -0.41
N ALA A 8 5.65 -4.21 -1.42
CA ALA A 8 6.79 -3.48 -1.97
C ALA A 8 6.34 -2.41 -2.96
N SER A 9 6.50 -1.11 -2.65
CA SER A 9 6.09 -0.02 -3.54
C SER A 9 6.91 0.01 -4.82
N MET A 10 6.30 -0.40 -5.92
CA MET A 10 6.96 -0.48 -7.23
C MET A 10 7.29 0.91 -7.82
N MET A 11 6.62 1.96 -7.38
CA MET A 11 6.95 3.34 -7.73
C MET A 11 8.37 3.76 -7.26
N CYS A 12 8.91 3.06 -6.26
CA CYS A 12 10.27 3.27 -5.74
C CYS A 12 11.32 2.36 -6.40
N SER A 13 10.92 1.48 -7.32
CA SER A 13 11.81 0.54 -8.01
C SER A 13 12.53 1.18 -9.20
N ASN A 14 13.46 0.42 -9.79
CA ASN A 14 14.01 0.79 -11.11
C ASN A 14 13.02 0.36 -12.20
N LEU A 15 12.21 1.30 -12.68
CA LEU A 15 11.16 1.05 -13.67
C LEU A 15 11.71 0.61 -15.06
N VAL A 16 13.02 0.75 -15.29
CA VAL A 16 13.67 0.35 -16.56
C VAL A 16 14.22 -1.08 -16.51
N ASP A 17 14.56 -1.57 -15.30
CA ASP A 17 15.08 -2.94 -15.07
C ASP A 17 14.27 -3.59 -13.96
N LEU A 18 13.06 -4.02 -14.30
CA LEU A 18 12.13 -4.64 -13.36
C LEU A 18 12.54 -6.06 -12.99
N GLN A 19 13.06 -6.83 -13.94
CA GLN A 19 13.39 -8.25 -13.72
C GLN A 19 14.30 -8.44 -12.51
N ALA A 20 15.39 -7.68 -12.45
CA ALA A 20 16.32 -7.80 -11.34
C ALA A 20 15.73 -7.38 -9.97
N THR A 21 14.71 -6.52 -9.97
CA THR A 21 13.98 -6.16 -8.76
C THR A 21 13.05 -7.30 -8.34
N ILE A 22 12.33 -7.87 -9.29
CA ILE A 22 11.43 -9.01 -9.08
C ILE A 22 12.19 -10.23 -8.57
N ASP A 23 13.33 -10.59 -9.19
CA ASP A 23 14.17 -11.71 -8.74
C ASP A 23 14.55 -11.60 -7.25
N VAL A 24 14.83 -10.36 -6.78
CA VAL A 24 15.11 -10.14 -5.35
C VAL A 24 13.86 -10.34 -4.52
N PHE A 25 12.70 -9.83 -4.94
CA PHE A 25 11.46 -9.94 -4.17
C PHE A 25 10.95 -11.37 -4.08
N GLU A 26 11.06 -12.16 -5.15
CA GLU A 26 10.73 -13.59 -5.15
C GLU A 26 11.65 -14.37 -4.20
N LYS A 27 12.97 -14.11 -4.28
CA LYS A 27 13.96 -14.74 -3.40
C LYS A 27 13.69 -14.43 -1.92
N GLU A 28 13.35 -13.19 -1.60
CA GLU A 28 13.07 -12.74 -0.24
C GLU A 28 11.61 -12.99 0.17
N LYS A 29 10.80 -13.58 -0.70
CA LYS A 29 9.39 -13.95 -0.47
C LYS A 29 8.53 -12.76 -0.02
N VAL A 30 8.67 -11.63 -0.72
CA VAL A 30 7.79 -10.46 -0.53
C VAL A 30 6.36 -10.87 -0.81
N GLU A 31 5.44 -10.49 0.06
CA GLU A 31 4.07 -10.98 -0.01
C GLU A 31 3.23 -10.27 -1.08
N TYR A 32 3.48 -8.97 -1.34
CA TYR A 32 2.73 -8.17 -2.32
C TYR A 32 3.63 -7.17 -3.04
N LEU A 33 3.27 -6.84 -4.29
CA LEU A 33 3.82 -5.69 -5.02
C LEU A 33 2.80 -4.55 -5.01
N HIS A 34 3.13 -3.44 -4.37
CA HIS A 34 2.26 -2.26 -4.26
C HIS A 34 2.37 -1.39 -5.51
N ILE A 35 1.25 -1.18 -6.17
CA ILE A 35 1.14 -0.47 -7.44
C ILE A 35 0.31 0.79 -7.26
N ASP A 36 0.95 1.94 -7.24
CA ASP A 36 0.32 3.25 -7.15
C ASP A 36 -0.22 3.66 -8.53
N VAL A 37 -1.50 3.44 -8.79
CA VAL A 37 -2.19 3.84 -10.03
C VAL A 37 -2.75 5.25 -9.84
N MET A 38 -2.31 6.19 -10.68
CA MET A 38 -2.74 7.59 -10.59
C MET A 38 -3.18 8.12 -11.95
N ASP A 39 -4.25 8.90 -12.00
CA ASP A 39 -4.87 9.41 -13.22
C ASP A 39 -4.66 10.91 -13.49
N GLY A 40 -3.97 11.61 -12.58
CA GLY A 40 -3.78 13.06 -12.68
C GLY A 40 -5.02 13.88 -12.30
N GLU A 41 -6.12 13.23 -11.92
CA GLU A 41 -7.38 13.89 -11.54
C GLU A 41 -7.64 13.79 -10.02
N PHE A 42 -7.55 12.60 -9.43
CA PHE A 42 -7.67 12.43 -7.98
C PHE A 42 -6.43 12.96 -7.25
N VAL A 43 -5.24 12.74 -7.81
CA VAL A 43 -3.98 13.32 -7.33
C VAL A 43 -3.26 14.04 -8.47
N PRO A 44 -2.49 15.12 -8.21
CA PRO A 44 -1.81 15.91 -9.25
C PRO A 44 -0.52 15.24 -9.74
N ASN A 45 -0.61 13.96 -10.08
CA ASN A 45 0.49 13.14 -10.57
C ASN A 45 -0.04 12.01 -11.46
N PHE A 46 0.81 11.48 -12.35
CA PHE A 46 0.55 10.26 -13.11
C PHE A 46 1.38 9.12 -12.53
N GLY A 47 0.72 8.01 -12.22
CA GLY A 47 1.37 6.83 -11.63
C GLY A 47 1.51 5.67 -12.60
N LEU A 48 1.68 4.48 -12.03
CA LEU A 48 1.82 3.24 -12.77
C LEU A 48 0.47 2.86 -13.40
N GLY A 49 0.45 2.64 -14.72
CA GLY A 49 -0.79 2.41 -15.46
C GLY A 49 -1.05 0.94 -15.79
N VAL A 50 -2.11 0.70 -16.58
CA VAL A 50 -2.61 -0.64 -16.95
C VAL A 50 -1.54 -1.49 -17.65
N ASP A 51 -0.76 -0.90 -18.55
CA ASP A 51 0.28 -1.64 -19.27
C ASP A 51 1.44 -2.05 -18.35
N TYR A 52 1.75 -1.25 -17.33
CA TYR A 52 2.71 -1.63 -16.31
C TYR A 52 2.22 -2.84 -15.49
N ILE A 53 0.95 -2.84 -15.07
CA ILE A 53 0.32 -3.96 -14.37
C ILE A 53 0.39 -5.22 -15.22
N ARG A 54 0.05 -5.11 -16.52
CA ARG A 54 0.10 -6.23 -17.46
C ARG A 54 1.52 -6.80 -17.60
N GLY A 55 2.50 -5.92 -17.79
CA GLY A 55 3.91 -6.33 -17.87
C GLY A 55 4.42 -7.02 -16.59
N LEU A 56 4.01 -6.56 -15.40
CA LEU A 56 4.36 -7.25 -14.15
C LEU A 56 3.77 -8.65 -14.07
N ARG A 57 2.54 -8.87 -14.55
CA ARG A 57 1.91 -10.21 -14.58
C ARG A 57 2.68 -11.23 -15.41
N GLU A 58 3.42 -10.76 -16.43
CA GLU A 58 4.28 -11.63 -17.26
C GLU A 58 5.61 -11.96 -16.56
N LEU A 59 6.04 -11.15 -15.60
CA LEU A 59 7.33 -11.29 -14.92
C LEU A 59 7.25 -12.10 -13.63
N THR A 60 6.11 -12.09 -12.92
CA THR A 60 6.00 -12.69 -11.59
C THR A 60 4.58 -13.15 -11.25
N SER A 61 4.50 -14.12 -10.34
CA SER A 61 3.26 -14.56 -9.71
C SER A 61 3.00 -13.93 -8.34
N ILE A 62 3.84 -12.99 -7.88
CA ILE A 62 3.59 -12.27 -6.63
C ILE A 62 2.28 -11.50 -6.77
N PRO A 63 1.31 -11.65 -5.84
CA PRO A 63 0.06 -10.91 -5.87
C PRO A 63 0.29 -9.40 -5.87
N LEU A 64 -0.57 -8.66 -6.57
CA LEU A 64 -0.50 -7.22 -6.60
C LEU A 64 -1.39 -6.60 -5.51
N ASP A 65 -0.92 -5.52 -4.96
CA ASP A 65 -1.65 -4.62 -4.08
C ASP A 65 -1.88 -3.32 -4.88
N LEU A 66 -3.04 -3.25 -5.51
CA LEU A 66 -3.42 -2.21 -6.47
C LEU A 66 -4.03 -1.02 -5.72
N HIS A 67 -3.25 0.01 -5.49
CA HIS A 67 -3.67 1.24 -4.83
C HIS A 67 -4.16 2.26 -5.87
N LEU A 68 -5.48 2.42 -5.95
CA LEU A 68 -6.14 3.20 -6.98
C LEU A 68 -6.37 4.64 -6.53
N MET A 69 -5.40 5.50 -6.76
CA MET A 69 -5.49 6.95 -6.59
C MET A 69 -6.09 7.58 -7.85
N ILE A 70 -7.31 7.16 -8.20
CA ILE A 70 -8.04 7.56 -9.41
C ILE A 70 -9.44 8.03 -9.04
N LYS A 71 -9.95 9.03 -9.74
CA LYS A 71 -11.32 9.51 -9.56
C LYS A 71 -12.33 8.56 -10.18
N ASP A 72 -13.48 8.42 -9.53
CA ASP A 72 -14.60 7.57 -9.97
C ASP A 72 -14.11 6.17 -10.41
N PRO A 73 -13.47 5.39 -9.50
CA PRO A 73 -12.81 4.13 -9.82
C PRO A 73 -13.77 3.10 -10.43
N GLU A 74 -15.06 3.12 -10.10
CA GLU A 74 -16.09 2.21 -10.58
C GLU A 74 -16.16 2.16 -12.12
N TYR A 75 -15.82 3.24 -12.81
CA TYR A 75 -15.81 3.29 -14.29
C TYR A 75 -14.50 2.80 -14.90
N LYS A 76 -13.43 2.68 -14.10
CA LYS A 76 -12.07 2.37 -14.55
C LYS A 76 -11.61 0.96 -14.16
N LEU A 77 -12.27 0.32 -13.19
CA LEU A 77 -11.96 -1.05 -12.75
C LEU A 77 -11.88 -2.08 -13.88
N PRO A 78 -12.78 -2.05 -14.91
CA PRO A 78 -12.69 -3.01 -16.01
C PRO A 78 -11.42 -2.92 -16.86
N TRP A 79 -10.67 -1.83 -16.77
CA TRP A 79 -9.42 -1.67 -17.51
C TRP A 79 -8.23 -2.30 -16.79
N ILE A 80 -8.37 -2.52 -15.47
CA ILE A 80 -7.31 -2.99 -14.59
C ILE A 80 -7.35 -4.53 -14.56
N GLY A 81 -6.22 -5.16 -14.79
CA GLY A 81 -6.09 -6.62 -14.72
C GLY A 81 -6.09 -7.11 -13.27
N ILE A 82 -7.28 -7.20 -12.65
CA ILE A 82 -7.48 -7.62 -11.26
C ILE A 82 -7.59 -9.14 -11.20
N TYR A 83 -6.80 -9.78 -10.30
CA TYR A 83 -6.85 -11.21 -10.02
C TYR A 83 -7.36 -11.48 -8.60
N LYS A 84 -7.81 -12.71 -8.36
CA LYS A 84 -8.39 -13.12 -7.08
C LYS A 84 -7.43 -12.95 -5.89
N GLU A 85 -6.15 -13.16 -6.10
CA GLU A 85 -5.12 -13.09 -5.06
C GLU A 85 -4.72 -11.67 -4.70
N ASP A 86 -5.17 -10.68 -5.48
CA ASP A 86 -4.81 -9.28 -5.30
C ASP A 86 -5.52 -8.62 -4.10
N ILE A 87 -4.92 -7.53 -3.68
CA ILE A 87 -5.58 -6.48 -2.91
C ILE A 87 -5.94 -5.37 -3.89
N VAL A 88 -7.16 -4.85 -3.82
CA VAL A 88 -7.58 -3.66 -4.57
C VAL A 88 -8.07 -2.61 -3.59
N THR A 89 -7.35 -1.51 -3.54
CA THR A 89 -7.61 -0.39 -2.65
C THR A 89 -8.18 0.78 -3.45
N ILE A 90 -9.41 1.20 -3.14
CA ILE A 90 -9.99 2.46 -3.62
C ILE A 90 -9.96 3.49 -2.50
N HIS A 91 -9.93 4.77 -2.83
CA HIS A 91 -10.03 5.84 -1.84
C HIS A 91 -11.48 6.16 -1.48
N TYR A 92 -11.74 6.39 -0.18
CA TYR A 92 -13.03 6.90 0.29
C TYR A 92 -13.39 8.23 -0.42
N GLU A 93 -12.39 9.07 -0.66
CA GLU A 93 -12.54 10.40 -1.23
C GLU A 93 -12.61 10.42 -2.77
N SER A 94 -12.42 9.27 -3.43
CA SER A 94 -12.30 9.21 -4.90
C SER A 94 -13.64 9.11 -5.63
N THR A 95 -14.73 8.81 -4.93
CA THR A 95 -16.08 8.69 -5.48
C THR A 95 -17.14 9.09 -4.46
N PHE A 96 -18.31 9.54 -4.94
CA PHE A 96 -19.49 9.73 -4.09
C PHE A 96 -20.25 8.44 -3.79
N GLN A 97 -19.93 7.33 -4.47
CA GLN A 97 -20.63 6.05 -4.41
C GLN A 97 -19.70 4.94 -3.92
N VAL A 98 -19.06 5.14 -2.76
CA VAL A 98 -18.03 4.24 -2.21
C VAL A 98 -18.52 2.80 -2.12
N GLN A 99 -19.72 2.57 -1.56
CA GLN A 99 -20.30 1.22 -1.44
C GLN A 99 -20.47 0.58 -2.83
N ARG A 100 -20.99 1.30 -3.82
CA ARG A 100 -21.13 0.80 -5.20
C ARG A 100 -19.78 0.47 -5.83
N ALA A 101 -18.76 1.30 -5.63
CA ALA A 101 -17.43 1.05 -6.14
C ALA A 101 -16.82 -0.24 -5.53
N LEU A 102 -17.07 -0.50 -4.24
CA LEU A 102 -16.67 -1.74 -3.58
C LEU A 102 -17.44 -2.96 -4.12
N ASP A 103 -18.74 -2.82 -4.43
CA ASP A 103 -19.53 -3.89 -5.03
C ASP A 103 -19.03 -4.28 -6.42
N TYR A 104 -18.53 -3.35 -7.21
CA TYR A 104 -17.91 -3.65 -8.51
C TYR A 104 -16.67 -4.55 -8.40
N LEU A 105 -16.04 -4.64 -7.23
CA LEU A 105 -14.92 -5.53 -6.98
C LEU A 105 -15.34 -6.98 -6.65
N VAL A 106 -16.59 -7.21 -6.23
CA VAL A 106 -17.08 -8.54 -5.82
C VAL A 106 -16.84 -9.64 -6.88
N PRO A 107 -17.14 -9.41 -8.18
CA PRO A 107 -16.94 -10.45 -9.21
C PRO A 107 -15.49 -10.90 -9.40
N TYR A 108 -14.51 -10.08 -9.02
CA TYR A 108 -13.08 -10.43 -9.14
C TYR A 108 -12.62 -11.38 -8.03
N GLY A 109 -13.34 -11.44 -6.88
CA GLY A 109 -12.99 -12.24 -5.74
C GLY A 109 -11.69 -11.80 -5.02
N CYS A 110 -11.17 -10.61 -5.33
CA CYS A 110 -10.00 -10.01 -4.71
C CYS A 110 -10.33 -9.48 -3.30
N LYS A 111 -9.30 -9.16 -2.52
CA LYS A 111 -9.48 -8.43 -1.26
C LYS A 111 -9.80 -6.97 -1.55
N ARG A 112 -10.88 -6.47 -0.96
CA ARG A 112 -11.36 -5.10 -1.14
C ARG A 112 -10.89 -4.23 0.01
N PHE A 113 -10.01 -3.30 -0.27
CA PHE A 113 -9.51 -2.36 0.73
C PHE A 113 -10.05 -0.96 0.47
N LEU A 114 -10.21 -0.20 1.54
CA LEU A 114 -10.58 1.21 1.49
C LEU A 114 -9.47 2.07 2.06
N ALA A 115 -8.92 2.96 1.24
CA ALA A 115 -7.96 3.96 1.69
C ALA A 115 -8.66 5.19 2.27
N ILE A 116 -8.07 5.75 3.33
CA ILE A 116 -8.48 7.03 3.91
C ILE A 116 -7.27 7.97 4.04
N ASN A 117 -7.44 9.20 3.55
CA ASN A 117 -6.42 10.24 3.61
C ASN A 117 -6.12 10.68 5.07
N PRO A 118 -4.98 11.33 5.34
CA PRO A 118 -4.62 11.78 6.69
C PRO A 118 -5.72 12.59 7.39
N ALA A 119 -6.42 13.46 6.65
CA ALA A 119 -7.45 14.35 7.20
C ALA A 119 -8.85 13.74 7.31
N THR A 120 -9.14 12.63 6.62
CA THR A 120 -10.47 12.00 6.60
C THR A 120 -10.80 11.38 7.96
N PRO A 121 -11.91 11.74 8.60
CA PRO A 121 -12.31 11.15 9.88
C PRO A 121 -12.58 9.64 9.77
N ILE A 122 -12.21 8.89 10.81
CA ILE A 122 -12.38 7.41 10.84
C ILE A 122 -13.88 7.03 10.77
N GLY A 123 -14.76 7.75 11.44
CA GLY A 123 -16.20 7.47 11.41
C GLY A 123 -16.86 7.53 10.02
N GLN A 124 -16.19 8.11 9.02
CA GLN A 124 -16.70 8.14 7.65
C GLN A 124 -16.79 6.76 6.99
N ILE A 125 -16.05 5.77 7.50
CA ILE A 125 -16.05 4.41 6.92
C ILE A 125 -16.99 3.44 7.64
N GLU A 126 -17.71 3.87 8.69
CA GLU A 126 -18.57 3.02 9.50
C GLU A 126 -19.58 2.24 8.65
N GLU A 127 -20.32 2.95 7.78
CA GLU A 127 -21.39 2.36 6.96
C GLU A 127 -20.87 1.43 5.83
N VAL A 128 -19.57 1.37 5.62
CA VAL A 128 -18.98 0.53 4.55
C VAL A 128 -18.08 -0.58 5.09
N LEU A 129 -18.00 -0.75 6.41
CA LEU A 129 -17.18 -1.80 7.03
C LEU A 129 -17.54 -3.22 6.55
N ASP A 130 -18.81 -3.49 6.25
CA ASP A 130 -19.28 -4.80 5.78
C ASP A 130 -18.87 -5.11 4.32
N TYR A 131 -18.41 -4.11 3.60
CA TYR A 131 -18.01 -4.24 2.20
C TYR A 131 -16.51 -4.36 1.99
N ILE A 132 -15.70 -4.28 3.06
CA ILE A 132 -14.24 -4.25 2.98
C ILE A 132 -13.58 -5.37 3.78
N ASP A 133 -12.44 -5.83 3.29
CA ASP A 133 -11.56 -6.80 3.94
C ASP A 133 -10.40 -6.11 4.68
N GLY A 134 -10.13 -4.82 4.36
CA GLY A 134 -9.07 -4.04 4.98
C GLY A 134 -9.22 -2.53 4.80
N VAL A 135 -8.47 -1.81 5.62
CA VAL A 135 -8.30 -0.35 5.52
C VAL A 135 -6.83 -0.05 5.25
N ASN A 136 -6.58 0.72 4.18
CA ASN A 136 -5.27 1.32 3.93
C ASN A 136 -5.24 2.74 4.54
N LEU A 137 -4.51 2.89 5.63
CA LEU A 137 -4.36 4.18 6.31
C LEU A 137 -3.18 4.95 5.72
N LEU A 138 -3.47 6.05 5.00
CA LEU A 138 -2.44 6.91 4.45
C LEU A 138 -1.75 7.71 5.56
N MET A 139 -0.42 7.56 5.63
CA MET A 139 0.44 8.27 6.58
C MET A 139 0.97 9.59 6.00
N VAL A 140 0.81 9.79 4.69
CA VAL A 140 1.16 10.99 3.92
C VAL A 140 -0.03 11.39 3.05
N ASN A 141 -0.02 12.59 2.47
CA ASN A 141 -1.01 12.92 1.43
C ASN A 141 -0.70 12.11 0.16
N PRO A 142 -1.73 11.51 -0.50
CA PRO A 142 -1.51 10.68 -1.68
C PRO A 142 -0.91 11.46 -2.85
N GLY A 143 -0.22 10.75 -3.77
CA GLY A 143 0.24 11.26 -5.05
C GLY A 143 1.76 11.33 -5.23
N PHE A 144 2.57 11.40 -4.16
CA PHE A 144 4.03 11.53 -4.29
C PHE A 144 4.77 10.69 -3.26
N ALA A 145 5.81 9.98 -3.70
CA ALA A 145 6.73 9.27 -2.82
C ALA A 145 7.67 10.22 -2.03
N GLY A 146 8.25 9.74 -0.94
CA GLY A 146 9.31 10.44 -0.19
C GLY A 146 8.84 11.57 0.72
N GLN A 147 7.54 11.79 0.86
CA GLN A 147 6.98 12.79 1.79
C GLN A 147 7.27 12.40 3.25
N LYS A 148 7.29 13.39 4.13
CA LYS A 148 7.33 13.14 5.57
C LYS A 148 5.95 12.69 6.05
N ILE A 149 5.94 11.72 6.97
CA ILE A 149 4.72 11.26 7.64
C ILE A 149 3.99 12.45 8.30
N VAL A 150 2.68 12.49 8.14
CA VAL A 150 1.84 13.47 8.84
C VAL A 150 1.73 13.05 10.31
N PRO A 151 2.21 13.84 11.30
CA PRO A 151 2.35 13.38 12.69
C PRO A 151 1.06 12.89 13.33
N SER A 152 -0.10 13.43 12.92
CA SER A 152 -1.41 13.03 13.44
C SER A 152 -1.82 11.61 13.03
N THR A 153 -1.25 11.05 11.97
CA THR A 153 -1.64 9.73 11.45
C THR A 153 -1.22 8.57 12.35
N LEU A 154 -0.15 8.71 13.12
CA LEU A 154 0.20 7.73 14.15
C LEU A 154 -0.91 7.58 15.20
N ARG A 155 -1.44 8.72 15.70
CA ARG A 155 -2.59 8.71 16.61
C ARG A 155 -3.87 8.22 15.93
N LYS A 156 -4.00 8.49 14.62
CA LYS A 156 -5.13 8.01 13.83
C LYS A 156 -5.11 6.49 13.69
N ALA A 157 -3.94 5.87 13.53
CA ALA A 157 -3.80 4.41 13.51
C ALA A 157 -4.26 3.76 14.83
N GLU A 158 -3.87 4.33 15.98
CA GLU A 158 -4.36 3.87 17.29
C GLU A 158 -5.88 4.02 17.43
N LYS A 159 -6.42 5.16 17.00
CA LYS A 159 -7.87 5.39 17.02
C LYS A 159 -8.63 4.45 16.10
N LEU A 160 -8.08 4.14 14.92
CA LEU A 160 -8.68 3.20 13.98
C LEU A 160 -8.74 1.79 14.58
N GLN A 161 -7.68 1.34 15.24
CA GLN A 161 -7.70 0.06 15.95
C GLN A 161 -8.83 0.01 16.99
N LYS A 162 -8.95 1.05 17.84
CA LYS A 162 -10.01 1.12 18.87
C LYS A 162 -11.41 1.13 18.23
N PHE A 163 -11.59 1.92 17.18
CA PHE A 163 -12.85 1.99 16.42
C PHE A 163 -13.25 0.62 15.85
N LEU A 164 -12.32 -0.12 15.22
CA LEU A 164 -12.62 -1.46 14.71
C LEU A 164 -12.96 -2.44 15.84
N GLN A 165 -12.35 -2.32 17.02
CA GLN A 165 -12.72 -3.13 18.20
C GLN A 165 -14.12 -2.78 18.71
N GLU A 166 -14.47 -1.50 18.81
CA GLU A 166 -15.82 -1.03 19.21
C GLU A 166 -16.90 -1.51 18.25
N MET A 167 -16.57 -1.57 16.95
CA MET A 167 -17.46 -2.08 15.89
C MET A 167 -17.47 -3.61 15.77
N HIS A 168 -16.71 -4.33 16.59
CA HIS A 168 -16.51 -5.80 16.50
C HIS A 168 -16.02 -6.27 15.13
N ARG A 169 -15.11 -5.48 14.50
CA ARG A 169 -14.55 -5.71 13.17
C ARG A 169 -13.03 -5.87 13.21
N GLU A 170 -12.51 -6.62 14.17
CA GLU A 170 -11.09 -6.98 14.28
C GLU A 170 -10.63 -7.92 13.15
N ASP A 171 -11.58 -8.43 12.38
CA ASP A 171 -11.35 -9.17 11.13
C ASP A 171 -10.77 -8.28 10.02
N ILE A 172 -11.03 -6.97 10.03
CA ILE A 172 -10.51 -6.03 9.04
C ILE A 172 -8.98 -5.90 9.14
N ILE A 173 -8.32 -5.99 8.00
CA ILE A 173 -6.86 -5.88 7.90
C ILE A 173 -6.48 -4.40 7.92
N LEU A 174 -5.50 -4.04 8.76
CA LEU A 174 -4.93 -2.70 8.74
C LEU A 174 -3.62 -2.71 7.93
N GLU A 175 -3.64 -2.00 6.82
CA GLU A 175 -2.50 -1.63 6.01
C GLU A 175 -2.11 -0.19 6.29
N VAL A 176 -0.82 0.11 6.19
CA VAL A 176 -0.27 1.46 6.38
C VAL A 176 0.64 1.82 5.21
N ASP A 177 0.40 2.99 4.62
CA ASP A 177 1.12 3.47 3.46
C ASP A 177 1.59 4.92 3.65
N GLY A 178 2.81 5.18 3.21
CA GLY A 178 3.43 6.51 3.20
C GLY A 178 4.65 6.65 4.11
N ASN A 179 5.82 6.45 3.53
CA ASN A 179 7.14 6.70 4.15
C ASN A 179 7.36 6.00 5.51
N ILE A 180 6.94 4.75 5.60
CA ILE A 180 7.05 3.96 6.83
C ILE A 180 8.52 3.60 7.09
N THR A 181 9.06 4.09 8.21
CA THR A 181 10.38 3.69 8.72
C THR A 181 10.24 2.47 9.65
N LYS A 182 11.37 1.86 10.01
CA LYS A 182 11.37 0.74 10.98
C LYS A 182 10.74 1.12 12.32
N GLU A 183 11.04 2.32 12.81
CA GLU A 183 10.51 2.84 14.06
C GLU A 183 8.99 3.04 14.00
N HIS A 184 8.50 3.65 12.90
CA HIS A 184 7.07 3.79 12.63
C HIS A 184 6.40 2.41 12.53
N GLY A 185 7.03 1.46 11.82
CA GLY A 185 6.50 0.11 11.65
C GLY A 185 6.29 -0.61 12.99
N ALA A 186 7.24 -0.49 13.93
CA ALA A 186 7.09 -1.08 15.28
C ALA A 186 5.88 -0.51 16.04
N THR A 187 5.71 0.82 16.01
CA THR A 187 4.58 1.51 16.64
C THR A 187 3.26 1.12 15.98
N LEU A 188 3.19 1.17 14.64
CA LEU A 188 1.98 0.85 13.88
C LEU A 188 1.57 -0.61 14.04
N ARG A 189 2.55 -1.53 14.15
CA ARG A 189 2.28 -2.93 14.47
C ARG A 189 1.61 -3.08 15.84
N SER A 190 2.01 -2.32 16.86
CA SER A 190 1.34 -2.35 18.16
C SER A 190 -0.09 -1.84 18.12
N PHE A 191 -0.43 -1.06 17.09
CA PHE A 191 -1.79 -0.61 16.77
C PHE A 191 -2.53 -1.54 15.78
N GLY A 192 -2.05 -2.77 15.58
CA GLY A 192 -2.72 -3.78 14.80
C GLY A 192 -2.41 -3.77 13.29
N ALA A 193 -1.55 -2.87 12.80
CA ALA A 193 -1.11 -2.92 11.41
C ALA A 193 -0.41 -4.25 11.09
N SER A 194 -0.76 -4.83 9.97
CA SER A 194 -0.24 -6.13 9.52
C SER A 194 0.31 -6.12 8.10
N ILE A 195 -0.07 -5.16 7.25
CA ILE A 195 0.54 -4.92 5.95
C ILE A 195 1.24 -3.56 5.97
N PHE A 196 2.49 -3.53 5.49
CA PHE A 196 3.33 -2.34 5.49
C PHE A 196 3.80 -2.06 4.08
N VAL A 197 3.37 -0.93 3.51
CA VAL A 197 3.88 -0.48 2.22
C VAL A 197 5.31 0.01 2.40
N ALA A 198 6.22 -0.69 1.75
CA ALA A 198 7.65 -0.50 1.93
C ALA A 198 8.28 0.15 0.70
N GLY A 199 8.73 1.40 0.85
CA GLY A 199 9.32 2.23 -0.21
C GLY A 199 10.78 2.61 0.04
N THR A 200 11.14 3.83 -0.38
CA THR A 200 12.51 4.37 -0.30
C THR A 200 13.09 4.44 1.11
N SER A 201 12.26 4.59 2.13
CA SER A 201 12.70 4.64 3.54
C SER A 201 12.95 3.26 4.17
N SER A 202 12.67 2.18 3.45
CA SER A 202 12.74 0.80 3.94
C SER A 202 13.51 -0.14 3.01
N ILE A 203 12.84 -0.88 2.12
CA ILE A 203 13.47 -1.98 1.36
C ILE A 203 14.31 -1.53 0.17
N PHE A 204 13.93 -0.45 -0.55
CA PHE A 204 14.68 0.00 -1.72
C PHE A 204 16.04 0.59 -1.38
N CYS A 205 16.24 1.08 -0.16
CA CYS A 205 17.57 1.45 0.34
C CYS A 205 18.56 0.29 0.31
N ILE A 206 18.11 -0.93 0.51
CA ILE A 206 18.94 -2.15 0.56
C ILE A 206 19.25 -2.67 -0.85
N ALA A 207 18.25 -2.72 -1.73
CA ALA A 207 18.38 -3.22 -3.10
C ALA A 207 19.32 -2.36 -3.95
N LEU A 208 19.19 -1.05 -3.87
CA LEU A 208 20.07 -0.10 -4.59
C LEU A 208 21.54 -0.19 -4.15
N ARG A 209 21.84 -0.47 -2.86
CA ARG A 209 23.20 -0.60 -2.36
C ARG A 209 23.91 -1.89 -2.80
N ARG A 210 23.20 -3.01 -2.93
CA ARG A 210 23.78 -4.27 -3.41
C ARG A 210 24.26 -4.19 -4.85
N LYS A 211 23.62 -3.34 -5.70
CA LYS A 211 23.99 -3.13 -7.11
C LYS A 211 25.02 -2.00 -7.35
N ASN A 212 25.14 -1.02 -6.43
CA ASN A 212 26.07 0.10 -6.54
C ASN A 212 26.85 0.32 -5.24
N PRO A 213 27.94 -0.45 -5.00
CA PRO A 213 28.76 -0.31 -3.79
C PRO A 213 29.51 1.04 -3.70
N GLY A 214 29.47 1.87 -4.74
CA GLY A 214 30.15 3.18 -4.82
C GLY A 214 29.29 4.40 -4.47
N ILE A 215 28.02 4.25 -4.02
CA ILE A 215 27.22 5.40 -3.57
C ILE A 215 27.76 5.88 -2.20
N PRO A 216 28.27 7.13 -2.09
CA PRO A 216 28.89 7.62 -0.87
C PRO A 216 27.91 7.71 0.31
N GLU A 217 28.43 7.50 1.52
CA GLU A 217 27.64 7.54 2.78
C GLU A 217 26.96 8.89 3.06
N SER A 218 27.40 9.97 2.39
CA SER A 218 26.85 11.33 2.51
C SER A 218 25.41 11.47 1.98
N SER A 219 24.84 10.47 1.30
CA SER A 219 23.45 10.47 0.78
C SER A 219 22.37 10.18 1.83
N GLY A 220 22.69 10.15 3.12
CA GLY A 220 21.71 9.99 4.22
C GLY A 220 21.07 8.59 4.33
N ILE A 221 21.53 7.62 3.54
CA ILE A 221 20.99 6.27 3.50
C ILE A 221 21.68 5.41 4.56
N ARG A 222 21.09 5.25 5.73
CA ARG A 222 21.62 4.37 6.81
C ARG A 222 21.25 2.91 6.55
N LYS A 223 22.16 1.96 6.92
CA LYS A 223 21.88 0.52 6.98
C LYS A 223 20.68 0.31 7.91
N ARG A 224 19.55 -0.19 7.40
CA ARG A 224 18.37 -0.53 8.20
C ARG A 224 17.94 -1.95 7.91
N THR A 225 17.87 -2.74 8.96
CA THR A 225 17.31 -4.09 9.00
C THR A 225 15.79 -4.04 8.95
N ALA A 226 15.18 -5.08 8.40
CA ALA A 226 13.75 -5.24 8.17
C ALA A 226 12.81 -4.88 9.34
N PHE A 227 11.53 -4.73 9.03
CA PHE A 227 10.47 -4.47 10.01
C PHE A 227 10.41 -5.56 11.10
N PRO A 228 10.00 -5.22 12.35
CA PRO A 228 9.86 -6.20 13.42
C PRO A 228 8.87 -7.32 13.02
N GLY A 229 9.37 -8.56 13.03
CA GLY A 229 8.58 -9.75 12.72
C GLY A 229 8.53 -10.15 11.25
N CYS A 230 9.24 -9.45 10.36
CA CYS A 230 9.61 -9.93 9.03
C CYS A 230 11.07 -10.38 9.06
N THR A 231 11.33 -11.63 8.73
CA THR A 231 12.66 -12.15 8.38
C THR A 231 12.86 -11.91 6.89
N VAL A 232 13.58 -10.86 6.53
CA VAL A 232 14.10 -10.62 5.18
C VAL A 232 15.62 -10.63 5.23
#